data_1264167fe7a39b829a62b13182f8080a
#
_entry.id   1264167fe7a39b829a62b13182f8080a
#
_cell.length_a   1.000
_cell.length_b   1.000
_cell.length_c   1.000
_cell.angle_alpha   90.00
_cell.angle_beta   90.00
_cell.angle_gamma   90.00
#
_symmetry.space_group_name_H-M   'P 1'
#
loop_
_entity.id
_entity.type
_entity.pdbx_description
1 polymer ?
#
loop_
_entity_poly.entity_id
_entity_poly.type
_entity_poly.pdbx_seq_one_letter_code
_entity_poly.pdbx_strand_id
1 'polypeptide(L)'
;MKRIAACLLSLCLFSPFAFANTFTTDLTDLWWNESESGWGVTATHQREVVFLTFFVYGVDSRATFYTGQASYVSQASNGALIFSGPMYETAGPWIGLPFNPNLVTIRQVGTVTFTAFVDSATLTYNVDSTVVNKSLTRQTFRSNDLTGGYAGVFRQTSAGCSTPASNATVESVVGVAITNSLTALTMTTNESGTICDYVGNYRQSGRMGSSTGTFSCPGRTGTYEMLEIEANPSGVTGRITGRSNVCSQISGRLAIVKR
;
A
#
# COMPACT_ATOMS: atom_id res chain seq x y z
N MET A 1 4.91 -9.04 -71.75
CA MET A 1 5.79 -8.71 -70.60
C MET A 1 4.98 -7.90 -69.56
N LYS A 2 4.44 -8.57 -68.55
CA LYS A 2 3.65 -7.97 -67.49
C LYS A 2 4.53 -7.81 -66.25
N ARG A 3 4.76 -6.57 -65.81
CA ARG A 3 5.47 -6.27 -64.55
C ARG A 3 4.47 -6.28 -63.43
N ILE A 4 4.60 -7.20 -62.50
CA ILE A 4 3.85 -7.27 -61.25
C ILE A 4 4.61 -6.42 -60.22
N ALA A 5 4.02 -5.29 -59.77
CA ALA A 5 4.53 -4.50 -58.71
C ALA A 5 4.02 -5.11 -57.37
N ALA A 6 4.92 -5.64 -56.54
CA ALA A 6 4.63 -6.12 -55.20
C ALA A 6 4.61 -4.91 -54.26
N CYS A 7 3.43 -4.52 -53.77
CA CYS A 7 3.27 -3.57 -52.65
C CYS A 7 3.52 -4.31 -51.34
N LEU A 8 4.69 -4.07 -50.71
CA LEU A 8 4.97 -4.49 -49.34
C LEU A 8 4.23 -3.58 -48.38
N LEU A 9 3.13 -4.10 -47.82
CA LEU A 9 2.38 -3.45 -46.77
C LEU A 9 3.15 -3.65 -45.45
N SER A 10 3.91 -2.62 -45.03
CA SER A 10 4.58 -2.58 -43.72
C SER A 10 3.54 -2.35 -42.65
N LEU A 11 3.10 -3.42 -41.99
CA LEU A 11 2.20 -3.35 -40.83
C LEU A 11 3.06 -2.97 -39.62
N CYS A 12 3.12 -1.67 -39.31
CA CYS A 12 3.65 -1.18 -38.03
C CYS A 12 2.75 -1.67 -36.90
N LEU A 13 3.17 -2.73 -36.24
CA LEU A 13 2.58 -3.18 -34.98
C LEU A 13 2.89 -2.14 -33.88
N PHE A 14 2.00 -1.18 -33.72
CA PHE A 14 1.95 -0.38 -32.51
C PHE A 14 1.48 -1.30 -31.38
N SER A 15 2.41 -1.95 -30.70
CA SER A 15 2.10 -2.55 -29.39
C SER A 15 1.84 -1.41 -28.42
N PRO A 16 0.63 -1.28 -27.85
CA PRO A 16 0.44 -0.38 -26.74
C PRO A 16 1.31 -0.91 -25.59
N PHE A 17 2.31 -0.15 -25.19
CA PHE A 17 3.00 -0.38 -23.94
C PHE A 17 1.96 -0.18 -22.83
N ALA A 18 1.36 -1.27 -22.36
CA ALA A 18 0.61 -1.27 -21.14
C ALA A 18 1.63 -1.04 -20.00
N PHE A 19 1.74 0.22 -19.57
CA PHE A 19 2.41 0.52 -18.32
C PHE A 19 1.56 -0.09 -17.21
N ALA A 20 1.93 -1.26 -16.75
CA ALA A 20 1.38 -1.79 -15.51
C ALA A 20 1.87 -0.87 -14.38
N ASN A 21 1.02 0.05 -13.93
CA ASN A 21 1.23 0.75 -12.69
C ASN A 21 1.18 -0.27 -11.56
N THR A 22 2.33 -0.79 -11.18
CA THR A 22 2.46 -1.64 -10.00
C THR A 22 2.50 -0.73 -8.79
N PHE A 23 1.32 -0.46 -8.21
CA PHE A 23 1.28 0.17 -6.88
C PHE A 23 1.97 -0.75 -5.89
N THR A 24 2.96 -0.24 -5.21
CA THR A 24 3.67 -0.98 -4.17
C THR A 24 2.93 -0.93 -2.84
N THR A 25 2.04 0.05 -2.66
CA THR A 25 1.28 0.30 -1.42
C THR A 25 -0.17 -0.07 -1.61
N ASP A 26 -0.66 -0.99 -0.79
CA ASP A 26 -2.10 -1.28 -0.68
C ASP A 26 -2.76 -0.31 0.30
N LEU A 27 -3.76 0.42 -0.20
CA LEU A 27 -4.51 1.42 0.58
C LEU A 27 -5.77 0.86 1.24
N THR A 28 -6.05 -0.44 1.04
CA THR A 28 -7.19 -1.11 1.69
C THR A 28 -7.05 -1.05 3.19
N ASP A 29 -7.98 -0.37 3.85
CA ASP A 29 -8.10 -0.27 5.30
C ASP A 29 -9.34 0.55 5.68
N LEU A 30 -9.62 0.65 6.99
CA LEU A 30 -10.47 1.69 7.54
C LEU A 30 -9.62 2.92 7.87
N TRP A 31 -10.02 4.07 7.35
CA TRP A 31 -9.39 5.37 7.53
C TRP A 31 -10.28 6.28 8.36
N TRP A 32 -9.70 7.01 9.30
CA TRP A 32 -10.42 7.87 10.22
C TRP A 32 -9.59 9.09 10.64
N ASN A 33 -10.23 10.02 11.29
CA ASN A 33 -9.55 11.10 12.00
C ASN A 33 -9.62 10.83 13.50
N GLU A 34 -8.47 10.68 14.16
CA GLU A 34 -8.38 10.34 15.58
C GLU A 34 -9.06 11.38 16.50
N SER A 35 -9.07 12.66 16.09
CA SER A 35 -9.73 13.74 16.84
C SER A 35 -11.23 13.87 16.59
N GLU A 36 -11.77 13.10 15.62
CA GLU A 36 -13.17 13.19 15.20
C GLU A 36 -13.82 11.79 15.22
N SER A 37 -13.75 11.10 16.33
CA SER A 37 -14.32 9.75 16.46
C SER A 37 -15.82 9.73 16.19
N GLY A 38 -16.31 8.69 15.49
CA GLY A 38 -17.72 8.47 15.16
C GLY A 38 -18.01 8.42 13.66
N TRP A 39 -17.05 8.75 12.80
CA TRP A 39 -17.15 8.61 11.36
C TRP A 39 -15.87 7.99 10.79
N GLY A 40 -15.92 7.53 9.57
CA GLY A 40 -14.76 6.94 8.89
C GLY A 40 -15.03 6.60 7.43
N VAL A 41 -13.99 6.14 6.76
CA VAL A 41 -14.02 5.73 5.35
C VAL A 41 -13.32 4.40 5.19
N THR A 42 -14.03 3.39 4.71
CA THR A 42 -13.39 2.15 4.27
C THR A 42 -12.88 2.33 2.84
N ALA A 43 -11.60 2.12 2.64
CA ALA A 43 -10.99 2.04 1.33
C ALA A 43 -10.79 0.57 0.93
N THR A 44 -11.17 0.21 -0.29
CA THR A 44 -10.85 -1.07 -0.92
C THR A 44 -10.06 -0.77 -2.19
N HIS A 45 -8.79 -1.16 -2.21
CA HIS A 45 -7.88 -0.85 -3.31
C HIS A 45 -7.74 -2.05 -4.25
N GLN A 46 -8.08 -1.85 -5.52
CA GLN A 46 -7.91 -2.83 -6.59
C GLN A 46 -7.25 -2.17 -7.79
N ARG A 47 -5.97 -2.44 -7.99
CA ARG A 47 -5.17 -1.85 -9.08
C ARG A 47 -5.27 -0.32 -9.09
N GLU A 48 -5.76 0.27 -10.19
CA GLU A 48 -5.88 1.71 -10.41
C GLU A 48 -7.13 2.32 -9.76
N VAL A 49 -7.90 1.56 -8.98
CA VAL A 49 -9.15 2.03 -8.38
C VAL A 49 -9.14 1.83 -6.87
N VAL A 50 -9.51 2.88 -6.16
CA VAL A 50 -9.86 2.81 -4.74
C VAL A 50 -11.37 3.06 -4.61
N PHE A 51 -12.10 2.05 -4.16
CA PHE A 51 -13.50 2.19 -3.80
C PHE A 51 -13.60 2.63 -2.34
N LEU A 52 -14.31 3.74 -2.10
CA LEU A 52 -14.44 4.38 -0.82
C LEU A 52 -15.90 4.23 -0.33
N THR A 53 -16.09 3.75 0.89
CA THR A 53 -17.39 3.75 1.57
C THR A 53 -17.30 4.65 2.80
N PHE A 54 -18.08 5.70 2.82
CA PHE A 54 -18.13 6.69 3.89
C PHE A 54 -19.22 6.32 4.90
N PHE A 55 -18.85 6.25 6.15
CA PHE A 55 -19.76 6.14 7.29
C PHE A 55 -19.79 7.50 7.98
N VAL A 56 -20.81 8.29 7.73
CA VAL A 56 -20.88 9.69 8.15
C VAL A 56 -22.27 10.01 8.70
N TYR A 57 -22.48 11.25 9.09
CA TYR A 57 -23.80 11.75 9.50
C TYR A 57 -24.34 12.74 8.48
N GLY A 58 -25.63 12.65 8.21
CA GLY A 58 -26.36 13.64 7.41
C GLY A 58 -26.64 14.93 8.17
N VAL A 59 -27.23 15.90 7.49
CA VAL A 59 -27.62 17.18 8.08
C VAL A 59 -28.65 17.03 9.22
N ASP A 60 -29.38 15.91 9.24
CA ASP A 60 -30.34 15.52 10.25
C ASP A 60 -29.70 14.77 11.44
N SER A 61 -28.36 14.69 11.48
CA SER A 61 -27.56 13.96 12.47
C SER A 61 -27.77 12.44 12.47
N ARG A 62 -28.42 11.88 11.46
CA ARG A 62 -28.58 10.45 11.31
C ARG A 62 -27.42 9.83 10.55
N ALA A 63 -27.11 8.59 10.89
CA ALA A 63 -26.11 7.80 10.17
C ALA A 63 -26.52 7.69 8.69
N THR A 64 -25.61 8.01 7.81
CA THR A 64 -25.76 7.87 6.37
C THR A 64 -24.46 7.33 5.76
N PHE A 65 -24.51 6.95 4.51
CA PHE A 65 -23.32 6.52 3.80
C PHE A 65 -23.28 7.10 2.39
N TYR A 66 -22.06 7.30 1.92
CA TYR A 66 -21.78 7.63 0.52
C TYR A 66 -20.77 6.63 -0.02
N THR A 67 -20.72 6.50 -1.33
CA THR A 67 -19.69 5.69 -2.00
C THR A 67 -18.92 6.56 -2.99
N GLY A 68 -17.62 6.30 -3.11
CA GLY A 68 -16.76 6.95 -4.10
C GLY A 68 -15.99 5.90 -4.90
N GLN A 69 -15.93 6.05 -6.21
CA GLN A 69 -15.08 5.24 -7.06
C GLN A 69 -13.96 6.12 -7.61
N ALA A 70 -12.84 6.15 -6.90
CA ALA A 70 -11.70 6.98 -7.22
C ALA A 70 -10.67 6.21 -8.06
N SER A 71 -10.40 6.69 -9.27
CA SER A 71 -9.38 6.14 -10.16
C SER A 71 -8.04 6.86 -9.92
N TYR A 72 -6.93 6.16 -10.14
CA TYR A 72 -5.61 6.74 -10.06
C TYR A 72 -5.43 7.89 -11.05
N VAL A 73 -4.90 8.99 -10.54
CA VAL A 73 -4.62 10.20 -11.34
C VAL A 73 -3.12 10.37 -11.54
N SER A 74 -2.35 10.37 -10.44
CA SER A 74 -0.92 10.63 -10.48
C SER A 74 -0.25 10.27 -9.15
N GLN A 75 1.08 10.28 -9.15
CA GLN A 75 1.87 10.31 -7.93
C GLN A 75 2.47 11.70 -7.76
N ALA A 76 2.28 12.28 -6.59
CA ALA A 76 2.88 13.56 -6.24
C ALA A 76 4.41 13.43 -6.06
N SER A 77 5.14 14.54 -6.16
CA SER A 77 6.60 14.57 -6.00
C SER A 77 7.10 14.08 -4.63
N ASN A 78 6.26 14.17 -3.61
CA ASN A 78 6.52 13.64 -2.26
C ASN A 78 6.17 12.15 -2.10
N GLY A 79 5.74 11.48 -3.17
CA GLY A 79 5.42 10.05 -3.19
C GLY A 79 3.96 9.70 -2.89
N ALA A 80 3.11 10.66 -2.55
CA ALA A 80 1.68 10.41 -2.32
C ALA A 80 0.98 9.93 -3.59
N LEU A 81 0.11 8.93 -3.47
CA LEU A 81 -0.75 8.44 -4.55
C LEU A 81 -2.05 9.24 -4.55
N ILE A 82 -2.45 9.74 -5.70
CA ILE A 82 -3.65 10.57 -5.88
C ILE A 82 -4.68 9.78 -6.67
N PHE A 83 -5.85 9.60 -6.07
CA PHE A 83 -7.03 8.98 -6.69
C PHE A 83 -8.18 9.98 -6.68
N SER A 84 -8.97 10.04 -7.75
CA SER A 84 -10.12 10.93 -7.82
C SER A 84 -11.24 10.31 -8.64
N GLY A 85 -12.49 10.67 -8.32
CA GLY A 85 -13.65 10.16 -9.03
C GLY A 85 -14.98 10.66 -8.47
N PRO A 86 -16.10 10.17 -9.04
CA PRO A 86 -17.43 10.55 -8.61
C PRO A 86 -17.78 9.98 -7.24
N MET A 87 -18.63 10.70 -6.52
CA MET A 87 -19.20 10.31 -5.25
C MET A 87 -20.73 10.19 -5.37
N TYR A 88 -21.28 9.14 -4.78
CA TYR A 88 -22.69 8.78 -4.93
C TYR A 88 -23.38 8.59 -3.57
N GLU A 89 -24.64 8.97 -3.55
CA GLU A 89 -25.64 8.58 -2.57
C GLU A 89 -26.56 7.52 -3.18
N THR A 90 -26.92 6.53 -2.40
CA THR A 90 -27.86 5.49 -2.86
C THR A 90 -28.97 5.31 -1.84
N ALA A 91 -30.18 5.02 -2.32
CA ALA A 91 -31.29 4.59 -1.50
C ALA A 91 -31.95 3.35 -2.11
N GLY A 92 -32.56 2.52 -1.29
CA GLY A 92 -33.14 1.26 -1.76
C GLY A 92 -34.12 0.66 -0.74
N PRO A 93 -34.72 -0.49 -1.08
CA PRO A 93 -35.67 -1.17 -0.19
C PRO A 93 -34.98 -1.70 1.07
N TRP A 94 -35.73 -1.81 2.14
CA TRP A 94 -35.24 -2.43 3.36
C TRP A 94 -34.84 -3.89 3.13
N ILE A 95 -33.64 -4.26 3.57
CA ILE A 95 -33.06 -5.58 3.32
C ILE A 95 -33.80 -6.74 3.99
N GLY A 96 -34.67 -6.47 4.97
CA GLY A 96 -35.50 -7.47 5.64
C GLY A 96 -36.70 -7.98 4.81
N LEU A 97 -36.89 -7.44 3.61
CA LEU A 97 -37.88 -7.90 2.63
C LEU A 97 -37.18 -8.50 1.40
N PRO A 98 -37.88 -9.26 0.52
CA PRO A 98 -37.30 -9.66 -0.75
C PRO A 98 -36.77 -8.46 -1.52
N PHE A 99 -35.50 -8.49 -1.84
CA PHE A 99 -34.81 -7.34 -2.46
C PHE A 99 -35.27 -7.13 -3.91
N ASN A 100 -35.69 -5.90 -4.22
CA ASN A 100 -36.05 -5.51 -5.57
C ASN A 100 -35.06 -4.46 -6.08
N PRO A 101 -34.14 -4.80 -7.00
CA PRO A 101 -33.12 -3.88 -7.51
C PRO A 101 -33.72 -2.68 -8.28
N ASN A 102 -34.93 -2.79 -8.80
CA ASN A 102 -35.62 -1.70 -9.51
C ASN A 102 -36.04 -0.55 -8.59
N LEU A 103 -35.99 -0.75 -7.27
CA LEU A 103 -36.29 0.27 -6.25
C LEU A 103 -35.00 0.97 -5.76
N VAL A 104 -33.83 0.58 -6.27
CA VAL A 104 -32.58 1.26 -5.95
C VAL A 104 -32.45 2.54 -6.75
N THR A 105 -32.18 3.63 -6.05
CA THR A 105 -31.88 4.92 -6.68
C THR A 105 -30.42 5.28 -6.42
N ILE A 106 -29.76 5.87 -7.41
CA ILE A 106 -28.36 6.30 -7.35
C ILE A 106 -28.33 7.77 -7.80
N ARG A 107 -27.75 8.61 -6.93
CA ARG A 107 -27.56 10.04 -7.21
C ARG A 107 -26.09 10.38 -7.08
N GLN A 108 -25.48 10.95 -8.11
CA GLN A 108 -24.16 11.53 -7.98
C GLN A 108 -24.29 12.81 -7.16
N VAL A 109 -23.59 12.89 -6.03
CA VAL A 109 -23.62 14.02 -5.10
C VAL A 109 -22.41 14.93 -5.24
N GLY A 110 -21.35 14.45 -5.90
CA GLY A 110 -20.14 15.23 -6.07
C GLY A 110 -18.95 14.40 -6.54
N THR A 111 -17.77 14.77 -6.07
CA THR A 111 -16.51 14.11 -6.36
C THR A 111 -15.70 13.91 -5.09
N VAL A 112 -14.78 12.96 -5.12
CA VAL A 112 -13.82 12.69 -4.07
C VAL A 112 -12.41 12.64 -4.63
N THR A 113 -11.44 13.18 -3.87
CA THR A 113 -10.01 13.03 -4.09
C THR A 113 -9.39 12.45 -2.83
N PHE A 114 -8.73 11.31 -2.98
CA PHE A 114 -8.02 10.60 -1.92
C PHE A 114 -6.53 10.64 -2.23
N THR A 115 -5.77 11.40 -1.44
CA THR A 115 -4.32 11.56 -1.58
C THR A 115 -3.67 10.83 -0.42
N ALA A 116 -3.03 9.70 -0.70
CA ALA A 116 -2.61 8.76 0.34
C ALA A 116 -1.13 8.40 0.29
N PHE A 117 -0.56 8.28 1.47
CA PHE A 117 0.70 7.59 1.79
C PHE A 117 0.41 6.20 2.38
N VAL A 118 1.45 5.54 2.87
CA VAL A 118 1.32 4.21 3.52
C VAL A 118 0.42 4.27 4.76
N ASP A 119 0.57 5.29 5.60
CA ASP A 119 -0.03 5.39 6.94
C ASP A 119 -0.97 6.60 7.13
N SER A 120 -0.97 7.52 6.20
CA SER A 120 -1.71 8.78 6.29
C SER A 120 -2.35 9.15 4.97
N ALA A 121 -3.42 9.93 4.99
CA ALA A 121 -4.08 10.42 3.79
C ALA A 121 -4.74 11.78 4.02
N THR A 122 -4.96 12.49 2.93
CA THR A 122 -5.88 13.63 2.86
C THR A 122 -7.07 13.25 2.00
N LEU A 123 -8.25 13.48 2.51
CA LEU A 123 -9.52 13.24 1.83
C LEU A 123 -10.19 14.60 1.57
N THR A 124 -10.39 14.92 0.30
CA THR A 124 -11.17 16.08 -0.14
C THR A 124 -12.38 15.58 -0.90
N TYR A 125 -13.58 15.97 -0.51
CA TYR A 125 -14.79 15.60 -1.22
C TYR A 125 -15.84 16.70 -1.17
N ASN A 126 -16.81 16.64 -2.06
CA ASN A 126 -18.00 17.48 -1.95
C ASN A 126 -19.27 16.65 -1.98
N VAL A 127 -20.24 17.06 -1.18
CA VAL A 127 -21.63 16.59 -1.22
C VAL A 127 -22.48 17.77 -1.55
N ASP A 128 -23.09 17.73 -2.73
CA ASP A 128 -23.81 18.87 -3.33
C ASP A 128 -22.91 20.14 -3.35
N SER A 129 -23.22 21.18 -2.63
CA SER A 129 -22.42 22.41 -2.57
C SER A 129 -21.41 22.46 -1.40
N THR A 130 -21.39 21.44 -0.53
CA THR A 130 -20.55 21.44 0.66
C THR A 130 -19.22 20.75 0.39
N VAL A 131 -18.11 21.47 0.52
CA VAL A 131 -16.75 20.93 0.39
C VAL A 131 -16.22 20.56 1.76
N VAL A 132 -15.64 19.37 1.86
CA VAL A 132 -15.06 18.80 3.08
C VAL A 132 -13.61 18.39 2.84
N ASN A 133 -12.73 18.77 3.77
CA ASN A 133 -11.32 18.38 3.77
C ASN A 133 -10.99 17.71 5.10
N LYS A 134 -10.41 16.52 5.06
CA LYS A 134 -10.06 15.73 6.26
C LYS A 134 -8.67 15.15 6.14
N SER A 135 -7.92 15.21 7.23
CA SER A 135 -6.70 14.42 7.41
C SER A 135 -7.06 13.09 8.05
N LEU A 136 -6.53 12.00 7.52
CA LEU A 136 -6.86 10.64 7.92
C LEU A 136 -5.61 9.87 8.28
N THR A 137 -5.77 8.93 9.21
CA THR A 137 -4.85 7.83 9.51
C THR A 137 -5.58 6.50 9.37
N ARG A 138 -4.86 5.40 9.25
CA ARG A 138 -5.47 4.06 9.29
C ARG A 138 -5.89 3.75 10.72
N GLN A 139 -7.07 3.18 10.90
CA GLN A 139 -7.55 2.75 12.21
C GLN A 139 -6.98 1.39 12.58
N THR A 140 -6.27 1.33 13.70
CA THR A 140 -5.72 0.07 14.22
C THR A 140 -6.73 -0.56 15.19
N PHE A 141 -7.26 -1.74 14.84
CA PHE A 141 -8.16 -2.51 15.71
C PHE A 141 -7.41 -3.48 16.62
N ARG A 142 -6.27 -3.99 16.14
CA ARG A 142 -5.46 -4.97 16.84
C ARG A 142 -4.01 -4.84 16.43
N SER A 143 -3.11 -4.91 17.40
CA SER A 143 -1.67 -4.98 17.15
C SER A 143 -1.29 -6.34 16.55
N ASN A 144 -0.43 -6.31 15.52
CA ASN A 144 0.13 -7.51 14.93
C ASN A 144 1.16 -8.14 15.88
N ASP A 145 1.05 -9.43 16.10
CA ASP A 145 2.11 -10.22 16.68
C ASP A 145 2.91 -10.87 15.54
N LEU A 146 4.10 -10.34 15.31
CA LEU A 146 5.04 -10.83 14.30
C LEU A 146 6.03 -11.83 14.89
N THR A 147 5.95 -12.10 16.19
CA THR A 147 6.93 -12.96 16.90
C THR A 147 6.85 -14.39 16.36
N GLY A 148 8.00 -14.91 15.96
CA GLY A 148 8.10 -16.29 15.49
C GLY A 148 9.28 -16.55 14.55
N GLY A 149 9.35 -17.80 14.10
CA GLY A 149 10.30 -18.28 13.11
C GLY A 149 9.64 -18.39 11.72
N TYR A 150 10.35 -17.95 10.72
CA TYR A 150 9.87 -17.88 9.33
C TYR A 150 10.92 -18.38 8.34
N ALA A 151 10.50 -18.67 7.12
CA ALA A 151 11.36 -18.88 5.97
C ALA A 151 10.75 -18.27 4.73
N GLY A 152 11.58 -17.81 3.82
CA GLY A 152 11.07 -17.24 2.57
C GLY A 152 12.16 -16.61 1.72
N VAL A 153 11.81 -15.55 1.03
CA VAL A 153 12.70 -14.88 0.08
C VAL A 153 12.93 -13.43 0.50
N PHE A 154 14.18 -13.02 0.41
CA PHE A 154 14.56 -11.62 0.52
C PHE A 154 15.23 -11.19 -0.79
N ARG A 155 14.58 -10.28 -1.51
CA ARG A 155 15.15 -9.61 -2.67
C ARG A 155 15.71 -8.27 -2.24
N GLN A 156 17.00 -8.04 -2.48
CA GLN A 156 17.68 -6.80 -2.13
C GLN A 156 18.44 -6.25 -3.34
N THR A 157 18.33 -4.95 -3.56
CA THR A 157 19.14 -4.18 -4.50
C THR A 157 20.05 -3.24 -3.71
N SER A 158 21.34 -3.29 -3.97
CA SER A 158 22.36 -2.37 -3.42
C SER A 158 22.91 -1.48 -4.52
N ALA A 159 23.05 -0.19 -4.25
CA ALA A 159 23.59 0.81 -5.19
C ALA A 159 24.49 1.83 -4.48
N GLY A 160 25.35 2.50 -5.26
CA GLY A 160 26.30 3.45 -4.74
C GLY A 160 27.30 2.82 -3.76
N CYS A 161 27.72 1.59 -4.05
CA CYS A 161 28.64 0.85 -3.19
C CYS A 161 30.09 1.23 -3.46
N SER A 162 30.95 1.17 -2.44
CA SER A 162 32.40 1.42 -2.52
C SER A 162 33.11 0.46 -3.47
N THR A 163 32.60 -0.77 -3.60
CA THR A 163 33.06 -1.77 -4.56
C THR A 163 32.02 -1.88 -5.67
N PRO A 164 32.36 -1.60 -6.96
CA PRO A 164 31.41 -1.64 -8.08
C PRO A 164 30.67 -2.97 -8.24
N ALA A 165 31.32 -4.09 -7.99
CA ALA A 165 30.71 -5.44 -8.05
C ALA A 165 29.60 -5.66 -7.00
N SER A 166 29.55 -4.83 -5.96
CA SER A 166 28.50 -4.90 -4.90
C SER A 166 27.23 -4.14 -5.31
N ASN A 167 27.22 -3.40 -6.42
CA ASN A 167 26.00 -2.82 -7.00
C ASN A 167 25.23 -3.92 -7.74
N ALA A 168 24.35 -4.59 -7.06
CA ALA A 168 23.63 -5.76 -7.57
C ALA A 168 22.24 -5.89 -6.96
N THR A 169 21.38 -6.60 -7.66
CA THR A 169 20.15 -7.17 -7.10
C THR A 169 20.39 -8.65 -6.81
N VAL A 170 20.12 -9.04 -5.58
CA VAL A 170 20.28 -10.43 -5.10
C VAL A 170 18.91 -10.91 -4.58
N GLU A 171 18.57 -12.14 -4.90
CA GLU A 171 17.43 -12.87 -4.36
C GLU A 171 17.95 -14.07 -3.57
N SER A 172 17.58 -14.15 -2.32
CA SER A 172 18.09 -15.16 -1.39
C SER A 172 16.97 -15.84 -0.65
N VAL A 173 17.11 -17.14 -0.44
CA VAL A 173 16.29 -17.86 0.51
C VAL A 173 16.83 -17.58 1.92
N VAL A 174 15.96 -17.12 2.80
CA VAL A 174 16.34 -16.71 4.16
C VAL A 174 15.52 -17.44 5.23
N GLY A 175 16.19 -17.83 6.30
CA GLY A 175 15.52 -18.07 7.59
C GLY A 175 15.42 -16.76 8.34
N VAL A 176 14.28 -16.50 8.99
CA VAL A 176 14.04 -15.26 9.71
C VAL A 176 13.45 -15.56 11.07
N ALA A 177 13.98 -14.93 12.12
CA ALA A 177 13.38 -14.88 13.44
C ALA A 177 12.96 -13.43 13.73
N ILE A 178 11.73 -13.23 14.17
CA ILE A 178 11.22 -11.91 14.55
C ILE A 178 10.75 -11.95 16.00
N THR A 179 11.03 -10.88 16.72
CA THR A 179 10.40 -10.54 17.99
C THR A 179 9.92 -9.11 17.91
N ASN A 180 8.65 -8.87 18.23
CA ASN A 180 8.12 -7.52 18.27
C ASN A 180 7.32 -7.25 19.55
N SER A 181 7.26 -5.95 19.88
CA SER A 181 6.34 -5.38 20.88
C SER A 181 5.55 -4.24 20.19
N LEU A 182 4.77 -3.48 20.97
CA LEU A 182 4.05 -2.33 20.43
C LEU A 182 4.98 -1.24 19.86
N THR A 183 6.21 -1.16 20.34
CA THR A 183 7.14 -0.06 20.03
C THR A 183 8.50 -0.51 19.51
N ALA A 184 8.80 -1.80 19.50
CA ALA A 184 10.11 -2.32 19.10
C ALA A 184 9.98 -3.55 18.20
N LEU A 185 10.92 -3.69 17.28
CA LEU A 185 11.09 -4.86 16.43
C LEU A 185 12.55 -5.26 16.39
N THR A 186 12.78 -6.56 16.60
CA THR A 186 14.07 -7.18 16.28
C THR A 186 13.81 -8.27 15.23
N MET A 187 14.69 -8.34 14.24
CA MET A 187 14.62 -9.34 13.18
C MET A 187 16.03 -9.85 12.90
N THR A 188 16.22 -11.15 12.98
CA THR A 188 17.46 -11.82 12.60
C THR A 188 17.20 -12.58 11.31
N THR A 189 18.01 -12.33 10.28
CA THR A 189 17.98 -13.09 9.02
C THR A 189 19.20 -13.99 8.93
N ASN A 190 19.01 -15.19 8.40
CA ASN A 190 20.08 -16.14 8.07
C ASN A 190 20.01 -16.50 6.59
N GLU A 191 21.01 -16.06 5.84
CA GLU A 191 21.18 -16.35 4.42
C GLU A 191 22.44 -17.20 4.24
N SER A 192 22.23 -18.50 4.06
CA SER A 192 23.34 -19.46 3.84
C SER A 192 24.48 -19.34 4.85
N GLY A 193 24.15 -19.11 6.14
CA GLY A 193 25.13 -18.93 7.21
C GLY A 193 25.54 -17.48 7.48
N THR A 194 25.20 -16.53 6.61
CA THR A 194 25.38 -15.10 6.88
C THR A 194 24.21 -14.61 7.73
N ILE A 195 24.52 -14.14 8.93
CA ILE A 195 23.52 -13.64 9.88
C ILE A 195 23.54 -12.12 9.87
N CYS A 196 22.35 -11.53 9.73
CA CYS A 196 22.14 -10.09 9.90
C CYS A 196 21.08 -9.84 10.96
N ASP A 197 21.38 -8.96 11.90
CA ASP A 197 20.46 -8.51 12.93
C ASP A 197 19.95 -7.10 12.62
N TYR A 198 18.65 -6.92 12.71
CA TYR A 198 17.93 -5.66 12.56
C TYR A 198 17.28 -5.31 13.88
N VAL A 199 17.52 -4.12 14.40
CA VAL A 199 16.93 -3.63 15.65
C VAL A 199 16.37 -2.24 15.41
N GLY A 200 15.11 -2.04 15.76
CA GLY A 200 14.47 -0.75 15.52
C GLY A 200 13.18 -0.51 16.29
N ASN A 201 12.69 0.71 16.15
CA ASN A 201 11.37 1.09 16.64
C ASN A 201 10.31 0.51 15.70
N TYR A 202 9.23 0.00 16.28
CA TYR A 202 8.06 -0.49 15.55
C TYR A 202 6.87 0.43 15.77
N ARG A 203 6.10 0.65 14.72
CA ARG A 203 4.82 1.36 14.76
C ARG A 203 3.84 0.64 13.86
N GLN A 204 2.60 0.54 14.32
CA GLN A 204 1.50 0.02 13.51
C GLN A 204 0.50 1.12 13.18
N SER A 205 0.02 1.12 11.94
CA SER A 205 -1.03 1.99 11.44
C SER A 205 -2.02 1.12 10.64
N GLY A 206 -3.21 0.90 11.19
CA GLY A 206 -4.16 -0.06 10.67
C GLY A 206 -3.58 -1.48 10.63
N ARG A 207 -3.67 -2.12 9.48
CA ARG A 207 -3.06 -3.43 9.24
C ARG A 207 -1.58 -3.39 8.86
N MET A 208 -1.03 -2.20 8.58
CA MET A 208 0.35 -2.02 8.16
C MET A 208 1.27 -1.65 9.32
N GLY A 209 2.40 -2.31 9.40
CA GLY A 209 3.49 -1.96 10.30
C GLY A 209 4.61 -1.22 9.59
N SER A 210 5.39 -0.50 10.37
CA SER A 210 6.66 0.10 9.95
C SER A 210 7.72 -0.07 11.04
N SER A 211 8.98 -0.13 10.63
CA SER A 211 10.11 -0.18 11.55
C SER A 211 11.28 0.62 11.02
N THR A 212 11.92 1.40 11.88
CA THR A 212 13.14 2.15 11.56
C THR A 212 14.21 1.85 12.59
N GLY A 213 15.44 1.65 12.13
CA GLY A 213 16.52 1.28 13.06
C GLY A 213 17.85 1.04 12.37
N THR A 214 18.64 0.18 13.00
CA THR A 214 19.97 -0.20 12.53
C THR A 214 20.03 -1.67 12.20
N PHE A 215 20.95 -2.04 11.33
CA PHE A 215 21.28 -3.43 11.08
C PHE A 215 22.78 -3.68 11.16
N SER A 216 23.13 -4.92 11.47
CA SER A 216 24.49 -5.42 11.55
C SER A 216 24.59 -6.78 10.90
N CYS A 217 25.49 -6.92 9.94
CA CYS A 217 25.89 -8.17 9.28
C CYS A 217 27.42 -8.30 9.37
N PRO A 218 28.02 -9.45 9.10
CA PRO A 218 29.48 -9.58 8.98
C PRO A 218 30.04 -8.60 7.96
N GLY A 219 30.89 -7.65 8.42
CA GLY A 219 31.54 -6.63 7.59
C GLY A 219 30.63 -5.51 7.09
N ARG A 220 29.36 -5.46 7.47
CA ARG A 220 28.42 -4.45 7.01
C ARG A 220 27.45 -4.01 8.11
N THR A 221 27.41 -2.71 8.37
CA THR A 221 26.46 -2.12 9.31
C THR A 221 25.74 -0.94 8.62
N GLY A 222 24.55 -0.58 9.12
CA GLY A 222 23.83 0.53 8.53
C GLY A 222 22.52 0.86 9.21
N THR A 223 21.73 1.68 8.53
CA THR A 223 20.36 2.03 8.94
C THR A 223 19.36 1.46 7.96
N TYR A 224 18.17 1.12 8.46
CA TYR A 224 17.08 0.65 7.64
C TYR A 224 15.76 1.34 8.01
N GLU A 225 14.87 1.36 7.04
CA GLU A 225 13.45 1.62 7.19
C GLU A 225 12.70 0.47 6.51
N MET A 226 11.83 -0.19 7.26
CA MET A 226 10.90 -1.20 6.72
C MET A 226 9.49 -0.64 6.78
N LEU A 227 8.83 -0.63 5.64
CA LEU A 227 7.47 -0.14 5.45
C LEU A 227 6.57 -1.27 4.94
N GLU A 228 5.27 -1.05 5.03
CA GLU A 228 4.30 -2.03 4.52
C GLU A 228 4.50 -3.42 5.14
N ILE A 229 4.85 -3.46 6.43
CA ILE A 229 4.92 -4.72 7.16
C ILE A 229 3.50 -5.24 7.33
N GLU A 230 3.13 -6.21 6.53
CA GLU A 230 1.81 -6.82 6.55
C GLU A 230 1.91 -8.25 7.07
N ALA A 231 1.16 -8.53 8.14
CA ALA A 231 1.04 -9.86 8.70
C ALA A 231 -0.29 -10.50 8.30
N ASN A 232 -0.22 -11.74 7.88
CA ASN A 232 -1.38 -12.60 7.68
C ASN A 232 -1.15 -13.96 8.37
N PRO A 233 -2.16 -14.84 8.47
CA PRO A 233 -1.99 -16.12 9.16
C PRO A 233 -0.86 -17.00 8.61
N SER A 234 -0.48 -16.80 7.35
CA SER A 234 0.54 -17.61 6.67
C SER A 234 1.94 -17.00 6.75
N GLY A 235 2.09 -15.70 7.02
CA GLY A 235 3.40 -15.09 7.00
C GLY A 235 3.41 -13.56 7.08
N VAL A 236 4.56 -13.01 6.70
CA VAL A 236 4.84 -11.57 6.76
C VAL A 236 5.45 -11.12 5.45
N THR A 237 5.03 -9.96 4.97
CA THR A 237 5.68 -9.25 3.87
C THR A 237 6.10 -7.86 4.31
N GLY A 238 7.09 -7.27 3.63
CA GLY A 238 7.52 -5.90 3.90
C GLY A 238 8.46 -5.38 2.84
N ARG A 239 8.53 -4.06 2.73
CA ARG A 239 9.47 -3.34 1.88
C ARG A 239 10.53 -2.71 2.74
N ILE A 240 11.80 -2.91 2.41
CA ILE A 240 12.94 -2.34 3.14
C ILE A 240 13.71 -1.36 2.25
N THR A 241 14.12 -0.25 2.85
CA THR A 241 15.08 0.69 2.30
C THR A 241 16.13 1.01 3.35
N GLY A 242 17.29 1.52 2.92
CA GLY A 242 18.34 1.84 3.88
C GLY A 242 19.66 2.24 3.22
N ARG A 243 20.69 2.29 4.06
CA ARG A 243 22.09 2.54 3.66
C ARG A 243 23.03 1.80 4.59
N SER A 244 24.22 1.52 4.12
CA SER A 244 25.26 0.91 4.93
C SER A 244 26.58 1.69 4.86
N ASN A 245 27.54 1.26 5.67
CA ASN A 245 28.92 1.73 5.60
C ASN A 245 29.62 1.47 4.25
N VAL A 246 29.07 0.57 3.41
CA VAL A 246 29.65 0.18 2.11
C VAL A 246 28.78 0.55 0.91
N CYS A 247 27.47 0.79 1.08
CA CYS A 247 26.53 1.17 0.00
C CYS A 247 25.64 2.32 0.46
N SER A 248 25.53 3.36 -0.37
CA SER A 248 24.71 4.54 -0.06
C SER A 248 23.20 4.29 -0.18
N GLN A 249 22.80 3.25 -0.91
CA GLN A 249 21.41 2.91 -1.11
C GLN A 249 21.21 1.39 -1.05
N ILE A 250 20.23 0.99 -0.27
CA ILE A 250 19.71 -0.38 -0.19
C ILE A 250 18.19 -0.30 -0.34
N SER A 251 17.63 -1.16 -1.17
CA SER A 251 16.18 -1.34 -1.29
C SER A 251 15.84 -2.81 -1.47
N GLY A 252 14.66 -3.23 -1.03
CA GLY A 252 14.29 -4.64 -1.17
C GLY A 252 12.87 -4.95 -0.71
N ARG A 253 12.52 -6.23 -0.87
CA ARG A 253 11.28 -6.82 -0.35
C ARG A 253 11.55 -8.13 0.34
N LEU A 254 10.85 -8.32 1.45
CA LEU A 254 10.82 -9.55 2.23
C LEU A 254 9.43 -10.19 2.07
N ALA A 255 9.41 -11.49 1.79
CA ALA A 255 8.20 -12.30 1.79
C ALA A 255 8.52 -13.64 2.47
N ILE A 256 7.96 -13.86 3.64
CA ILE A 256 8.29 -14.99 4.52
C ILE A 256 7.01 -15.66 5.02
N VAL A 257 7.04 -16.98 5.15
CA VAL A 257 5.96 -17.81 5.68
C VAL A 257 6.35 -18.35 7.05
N LYS A 258 5.37 -18.49 7.92
CA LYS A 258 5.57 -19.02 9.27
C LYS A 258 5.97 -20.50 9.20
N ARG A 259 6.98 -20.89 10.00
CA ARG A 259 7.41 -22.29 10.17
C ARG A 259 6.61 -23.00 11.24
#